data_77c90f86f77f2ca07baf5a4bcdafe558
#
_entry.id   77c90f86f77f2ca07baf5a4bcdafe558
#
_cell.length_a   1.000
_cell.length_b   1.000
_cell.length_c   1.000
_cell.angle_alpha   90.00
_cell.angle_beta   90.00
_cell.angle_gamma   90.00
#
_symmetry.space_group_name_H-M   'P 1'
#
loop_
_entity.id
_entity.type
_entity.pdbx_description
1 polymer ?
#
loop_
_entity_poly.entity_id
_entity_poly.type
_entity_poly.pdbx_seq_one_letter_code
_entity_poly.pdbx_strand_id
1 'polypeptide(L)'
;MRTKDGSTRGAGAPAKTAPAKAENRRLALSRAGSAHGCVDGAWWPTSANLGSELPDLVAVFSRWIGSIHRVVYDPVLWTTAPSRLIKHGSAISVDPYRMVHRETIGLMGTHSRTAILFVVAPAAPAVIAHKMLDLVECSAEPVAAATLLQRYAELSAEAMALQRCDDR
;
A
#
# COMPACT_ATOMS: atom_id res chain seq x y z
N MET A 1 -32.23 -62.06 2.80
CA MET A 1 -31.29 -62.42 3.89
C MET A 1 -30.12 -61.45 3.87
N ARG A 2 -29.96 -60.69 4.96
CA ARG A 2 -28.79 -59.88 5.41
C ARG A 2 -28.36 -58.71 4.53
N THR A 3 -28.71 -57.47 4.91
CA THR A 3 -28.12 -56.59 5.95
C THR A 3 -26.61 -56.38 5.82
N LYS A 4 -26.22 -55.14 5.63
CA LYS A 4 -25.40 -54.35 6.52
C LYS A 4 -24.99 -53.06 5.80
N ASP A 5 -25.44 -51.94 6.30
CA ASP A 5 -24.79 -51.07 7.31
C ASP A 5 -23.35 -50.70 6.94
N GLY A 6 -23.14 -49.44 6.75
CA GLY A 6 -21.81 -48.88 6.65
C GLY A 6 -21.84 -47.37 6.59
N SER A 7 -22.28 -46.75 7.65
CA SER A 7 -21.65 -45.63 8.36
C SER A 7 -21.08 -44.47 7.53
N THR A 8 -21.83 -43.47 7.47
CA THR A 8 -21.49 -42.06 7.46
C THR A 8 -20.27 -41.74 8.32
N ARG A 9 -19.26 -41.12 7.73
CA ARG A 9 -18.39 -40.26 8.52
C ARG A 9 -18.16 -38.95 7.80
N GLY A 10 -18.56 -37.93 8.50
CA GLY A 10 -18.46 -36.55 8.18
C GLY A 10 -17.10 -36.15 7.66
N ALA A 11 -17.14 -35.58 6.51
CA ALA A 11 -16.06 -34.78 6.02
C ALA A 11 -16.01 -33.51 6.86
N GLY A 12 -15.03 -33.43 7.71
CA GLY A 12 -14.62 -32.21 8.35
C GLY A 12 -14.31 -31.19 7.26
N ALA A 13 -15.01 -30.09 7.25
CA ALA A 13 -14.70 -28.96 6.42
C ALA A 13 -13.24 -28.56 6.67
N PRO A 14 -12.43 -28.38 5.63
CA PRO A 14 -11.10 -27.81 5.82
C PRO A 14 -11.29 -26.38 6.31
N ALA A 15 -10.75 -26.11 7.48
CA ALA A 15 -10.61 -24.78 8.02
C ALA A 15 -10.01 -23.88 6.93
N LYS A 16 -10.66 -22.78 6.66
CA LYS A 16 -10.16 -21.73 5.79
C LYS A 16 -8.77 -21.30 6.24
N THR A 17 -7.78 -21.80 5.57
CA THR A 17 -6.41 -21.29 5.67
C THR A 17 -6.35 -20.04 4.82
N ALA A 18 -6.72 -18.93 5.39
CA ALA A 18 -6.29 -17.65 4.90
C ALA A 18 -5.54 -17.02 6.06
N PRO A 19 -4.24 -16.87 5.93
CA PRO A 19 -3.71 -15.52 5.89
C PRO A 19 -2.29 -15.33 5.33
N ALA A 20 -1.66 -16.31 4.75
CA ALA A 20 -0.30 -16.13 4.21
C ALA A 20 -0.18 -15.04 3.13
N LYS A 21 -1.30 -14.67 2.49
CA LYS A 21 -1.35 -13.61 1.47
C LYS A 21 -1.46 -12.20 2.07
N ALA A 22 -1.89 -12.08 3.32
CA ALA A 22 -2.04 -10.80 3.99
C ALA A 22 -0.70 -10.25 4.54
N GLU A 23 0.20 -11.13 4.99
CA GLU A 23 1.47 -10.73 5.61
C GLU A 23 2.46 -10.08 4.63
N ASN A 24 2.37 -10.39 3.33
CA ASN A 24 3.23 -9.82 2.28
C ASN A 24 2.55 -8.72 1.47
N ARG A 25 1.35 -8.29 1.85
CA ARG A 25 0.66 -7.22 1.12
C ARG A 25 1.35 -5.88 1.38
N ARG A 26 1.82 -5.26 0.31
CA ARG A 26 2.54 -3.98 0.33
C ARG A 26 1.79 -2.84 -0.34
N LEU A 27 0.71 -3.14 -1.03
CA LEU A 27 -0.07 -2.18 -1.80
C LEU A 27 -1.56 -2.45 -1.61
N ALA A 28 -2.32 -1.40 -1.40
CA ALA A 28 -3.77 -1.39 -1.41
C ALA A 28 -4.29 -0.27 -2.29
N LEU A 29 -5.35 -0.53 -3.02
CA LEU A 29 -5.95 0.41 -3.95
C LEU A 29 -7.33 0.80 -3.44
N SER A 30 -7.66 2.08 -3.53
CA SER A 30 -8.97 2.59 -3.16
C SER A 30 -10.03 2.04 -4.11
N ARG A 31 -11.15 1.58 -3.56
CA ARG A 31 -12.33 1.18 -4.33
C ARG A 31 -13.29 2.33 -4.58
N ALA A 32 -13.08 3.42 -3.87
CA ALA A 32 -13.98 4.57 -3.88
C ALA A 32 -13.82 5.50 -5.09
N GLY A 33 -12.85 5.20 -5.98
CA GLY A 33 -12.52 6.08 -7.10
C GLY A 33 -11.67 7.28 -6.69
N SER A 34 -11.20 8.02 -7.69
CA SER A 34 -10.35 9.20 -7.50
C SER A 34 -11.18 10.42 -7.16
N ALA A 35 -10.76 11.19 -6.15
CA ALA A 35 -11.32 12.48 -5.81
C ALA A 35 -10.19 13.47 -5.50
N HIS A 36 -10.46 14.77 -5.74
CA HIS A 36 -9.48 15.82 -5.48
C HIS A 36 -9.06 15.84 -4.00
N GLY A 37 -7.75 15.82 -3.76
CA GLY A 37 -7.18 15.80 -2.40
C GLY A 37 -7.23 14.44 -1.69
N CYS A 38 -7.74 13.41 -2.33
CA CYS A 38 -7.78 12.05 -1.85
C CYS A 38 -6.71 11.19 -2.50
N VAL A 39 -6.38 10.06 -1.87
CA VAL A 39 -5.43 9.10 -2.40
C VAL A 39 -6.13 7.99 -3.18
N ASP A 40 -5.47 7.49 -4.20
CA ASP A 40 -5.93 6.35 -5.01
C ASP A 40 -5.50 5.01 -4.43
N GLY A 41 -4.63 5.02 -3.45
CA GLY A 41 -4.14 3.83 -2.78
C GLY A 41 -3.20 4.13 -1.61
N ALA A 42 -2.76 3.09 -0.93
CA ALA A 42 -1.70 3.14 0.06
C ALA A 42 -0.60 2.13 -0.28
N TRP A 43 0.63 2.52 -0.08
CA TRP A 43 1.81 1.73 -0.39
C TRP A 43 2.76 1.67 0.80
N TRP A 44 3.18 0.46 1.15
CA TRP A 44 4.17 0.19 2.16
C TRP A 44 5.43 -0.38 1.51
N PRO A 45 6.43 0.46 1.16
CA PRO A 45 7.66 0.02 0.54
C PRO A 45 8.49 -0.85 1.50
N THR A 46 9.34 -1.70 0.93
CA THR A 46 10.21 -2.58 1.70
C THR A 46 11.43 -1.84 2.25
N SER A 47 11.84 -0.79 1.54
CA SER A 47 13.02 0.01 1.88
C SER A 47 12.78 1.49 1.62
N ALA A 48 13.69 2.32 2.13
CA ALA A 48 13.73 3.75 1.82
C ALA A 48 14.53 4.08 0.54
N ASN A 49 14.90 3.08 -0.24
CA ASN A 49 15.55 3.25 -1.55
C ASN A 49 14.48 3.28 -2.65
N LEU A 50 14.10 4.47 -3.08
CA LEU A 50 13.05 4.63 -4.09
C LEU A 50 13.42 3.96 -5.42
N GLY A 51 14.71 3.91 -5.78
CA GLY A 51 15.17 3.29 -7.01
C GLY A 51 14.91 1.78 -7.08
N SER A 52 14.99 1.09 -5.95
CA SER A 52 14.71 -0.35 -5.88
C SER A 52 13.21 -0.65 -5.82
N GLU A 53 12.42 0.26 -5.31
CA GLU A 53 10.97 0.06 -5.09
C GLU A 53 10.11 0.47 -6.31
N LEU A 54 10.55 1.48 -7.06
CA LEU A 54 9.79 2.03 -8.19
C LEU A 54 9.48 1.04 -9.33
N PRO A 55 10.38 0.12 -9.74
CA PRO A 55 10.12 -0.76 -10.86
C PRO A 55 8.83 -1.58 -10.71
N ASP A 56 8.59 -2.11 -9.52
CA ASP A 56 7.41 -2.91 -9.22
C ASP A 56 6.15 -2.04 -9.16
N LEU A 57 6.25 -0.89 -8.51
CA LEU A 57 5.15 0.07 -8.41
C LEU A 57 4.71 0.55 -9.80
N VAL A 58 5.67 0.93 -10.65
CA VAL A 58 5.41 1.34 -12.04
C VAL A 58 4.77 0.21 -12.84
N ALA A 59 5.20 -1.06 -12.64
CA ALA A 59 4.62 -2.19 -13.33
C ALA A 59 3.13 -2.37 -13.02
N VAL A 60 2.75 -2.21 -11.76
CA VAL A 60 1.34 -2.32 -11.33
C VAL A 60 0.51 -1.19 -11.90
N PHE A 61 0.94 0.05 -11.71
CA PHE A 61 0.15 1.23 -12.08
C PHE A 61 0.11 1.49 -13.59
N SER A 62 1.09 1.06 -14.36
CA SER A 62 1.05 1.18 -15.84
C SER A 62 -0.16 0.48 -16.46
N ARG A 63 -0.72 -0.51 -15.78
CA ARG A 63 -1.95 -1.19 -16.23
C ARG A 63 -3.20 -0.34 -16.04
N TRP A 64 -3.17 0.64 -15.15
CA TRP A 64 -4.34 1.45 -14.78
C TRP A 64 -4.33 2.82 -15.40
N ILE A 65 -3.17 3.48 -15.34
CA ILE A 65 -3.04 4.87 -15.81
C ILE A 65 -2.25 4.98 -17.11
N GLY A 66 -1.93 3.82 -17.73
CA GLY A 66 -1.14 3.77 -18.95
C GLY A 66 0.36 3.95 -18.67
N SER A 67 1.14 4.14 -19.72
CA SER A 67 2.59 4.32 -19.57
C SER A 67 2.92 5.49 -18.67
N ILE A 68 3.58 5.18 -17.57
CA ILE A 68 4.04 6.21 -16.62
C ILE A 68 5.25 6.91 -17.23
N HIS A 69 5.23 8.22 -17.24
CA HIS A 69 6.32 9.05 -17.77
C HIS A 69 6.97 9.91 -16.69
N ARG A 70 6.29 10.09 -15.57
CA ARG A 70 6.81 10.90 -14.46
C ARG A 70 6.36 10.38 -13.11
N VAL A 71 7.26 10.43 -12.14
CA VAL A 71 7.01 10.16 -10.72
C VAL A 71 7.43 11.40 -9.94
N VAL A 72 6.59 11.86 -9.02
CA VAL A 72 6.90 12.95 -8.09
C VAL A 72 6.84 12.44 -6.67
N TYR A 73 7.82 12.81 -5.85
CA TYR A 73 7.95 12.33 -4.48
C TYR A 73 8.52 13.40 -3.57
N ASP A 74 8.23 13.32 -2.27
CA ASP A 74 8.89 14.17 -1.27
C ASP A 74 10.18 13.48 -0.80
N PRO A 75 11.35 14.14 -0.86
CA PRO A 75 12.62 13.52 -0.55
C PRO A 75 12.81 13.13 0.93
N VAL A 76 11.97 13.61 1.82
CA VAL A 76 12.11 13.36 3.27
C VAL A 76 11.99 11.89 3.65
N LEU A 77 11.17 11.11 2.94
CA LEU A 77 10.96 9.69 3.23
C LEU A 77 12.01 8.76 2.62
N TRP A 78 12.83 9.26 1.73
CA TRP A 78 13.71 8.43 0.92
C TRP A 78 15.18 8.74 1.19
N THR A 79 15.96 7.70 1.40
CA THR A 79 17.42 7.82 1.56
C THR A 79 18.15 7.93 0.22
N THR A 80 17.57 7.28 -0.80
CA THR A 80 18.13 7.27 -2.15
C THR A 80 17.00 7.31 -3.16
N ALA A 81 17.10 8.16 -4.16
CA ALA A 81 16.17 8.23 -5.27
C ALA A 81 16.92 8.51 -6.57
N PRO A 82 16.61 7.79 -7.67
CA PRO A 82 17.17 8.09 -8.98
C PRO A 82 16.50 9.34 -9.56
N SER A 83 17.19 10.03 -10.46
CA SER A 83 16.56 11.12 -11.24
C SER A 83 15.76 10.58 -12.43
N ARG A 84 16.02 9.35 -12.84
CA ARG A 84 15.38 8.69 -13.97
C ARG A 84 15.34 7.18 -13.78
N LEU A 85 14.24 6.59 -14.19
CA LEU A 85 14.07 5.14 -14.28
C LEU A 85 13.89 4.75 -15.77
N ILE A 86 14.63 3.76 -16.22
CA ILE A 86 14.45 3.19 -17.57
C ILE A 86 13.66 1.90 -17.46
N LYS A 87 12.53 1.84 -18.13
CA LYS A 87 11.69 0.65 -18.18
C LYS A 87 11.16 0.42 -19.58
N HIS A 88 11.38 -0.78 -20.10
CA HIS A 88 10.97 -1.17 -21.45
C HIS A 88 11.37 -0.15 -22.54
N GLY A 89 12.57 0.40 -22.46
CA GLY A 89 13.06 1.42 -23.40
C GLY A 89 12.51 2.83 -23.20
N SER A 90 11.60 3.04 -22.27
CA SER A 90 11.04 4.36 -21.93
C SER A 90 11.72 4.93 -20.70
N ALA A 91 12.03 6.21 -20.75
CA ALA A 91 12.56 6.94 -19.62
C ALA A 91 11.43 7.57 -18.80
N ILE A 92 11.42 7.29 -17.50
CA ILE A 92 10.49 7.85 -16.53
C ILE A 92 11.28 8.88 -15.71
N SER A 93 10.81 10.11 -15.70
CA SER A 93 11.37 11.16 -14.84
C SER A 93 10.99 10.92 -13.40
N VAL A 94 11.94 11.04 -12.47
CA VAL A 94 11.71 10.86 -11.04
C VAL A 94 12.15 12.15 -10.34
N ASP A 95 11.16 12.98 -10.02
CA ASP A 95 11.40 14.35 -9.60
C ASP A 95 11.09 14.56 -8.13
N PRO A 96 12.06 15.07 -7.35
CA PRO A 96 11.79 15.51 -5.99
C PRO A 96 10.90 16.75 -6.02
N TYR A 97 9.85 16.73 -5.23
CA TYR A 97 8.93 17.84 -5.09
C TYR A 97 8.44 17.91 -3.65
N ARG A 98 8.39 19.12 -3.09
CA ARG A 98 7.82 19.30 -1.77
C ARG A 98 6.32 19.11 -1.84
N MET A 99 5.86 17.92 -1.47
CA MET A 99 4.45 17.57 -1.48
C MET A 99 3.70 18.27 -0.35
N VAL A 100 2.41 18.55 -0.54
CA VAL A 100 1.53 19.08 0.50
C VAL A 100 1.51 18.10 1.68
N HIS A 101 1.44 16.81 1.38
CA HIS A 101 1.62 15.73 2.34
C HIS A 101 2.87 14.94 1.95
N ARG A 102 3.89 14.97 2.81
CA ARG A 102 5.20 14.35 2.56
C ARG A 102 5.11 12.84 2.34
N GLU A 103 4.12 12.23 2.97
CA GLU A 103 3.84 10.80 2.91
C GLU A 103 3.02 10.42 1.68
N THR A 104 3.19 11.14 0.58
CA THR A 104 2.54 10.83 -0.68
C THR A 104 3.53 10.75 -1.83
N ILE A 105 3.19 9.92 -2.81
CA ILE A 105 3.90 9.80 -4.09
C ILE A 105 2.90 9.92 -5.23
N GLY A 106 3.23 10.68 -6.24
CA GLY A 106 2.41 10.89 -7.43
C GLY A 106 2.99 10.17 -8.64
N LEU A 107 2.14 9.44 -9.35
CA LEU A 107 2.46 8.76 -10.60
C LEU A 107 1.67 9.42 -11.72
N MET A 108 2.34 9.82 -12.80
CA MET A 108 1.73 10.46 -13.96
C MET A 108 1.82 9.54 -15.16
N GLY A 109 0.68 9.10 -15.63
CA GLY A 109 0.53 8.23 -16.80
C GLY A 109 0.06 8.98 -18.04
N THR A 110 -0.32 8.22 -19.06
CA THR A 110 -0.83 8.78 -20.32
C THR A 110 -2.23 9.39 -20.14
N HIS A 111 -2.61 10.27 -21.06
CA HIS A 111 -3.91 10.94 -21.11
C HIS A 111 -4.28 11.69 -19.83
N SER A 112 -3.30 12.34 -19.21
CA SER A 112 -3.46 13.11 -17.97
C SER A 112 -3.98 12.28 -16.79
N ARG A 113 -3.86 10.95 -16.85
CA ARG A 113 -4.19 10.07 -15.72
C ARG A 113 -3.09 10.14 -14.68
N THR A 114 -3.47 10.34 -13.46
CA THR A 114 -2.56 10.39 -12.31
C THR A 114 -3.03 9.44 -11.24
N ALA A 115 -2.10 8.95 -10.43
CA ALA A 115 -2.40 8.22 -9.21
C ALA A 115 -1.59 8.82 -8.07
N ILE A 116 -2.24 9.07 -6.95
CA ILE A 116 -1.61 9.54 -5.71
C ILE A 116 -1.72 8.44 -4.68
N LEU A 117 -0.58 8.02 -4.13
CA LEU A 117 -0.52 6.99 -3.11
C LEU A 117 -0.05 7.56 -1.79
N PHE A 118 -0.68 7.12 -0.72
CA PHE A 118 -0.15 7.32 0.63
C PHE A 118 0.99 6.33 0.88
N VAL A 119 2.14 6.84 1.31
CA VAL A 119 3.33 6.03 1.59
C VAL A 119 3.42 5.77 3.08
N VAL A 120 3.26 4.53 3.47
CA VAL A 120 3.54 4.10 4.85
C VAL A 120 5.05 3.97 5.00
N ALA A 121 5.62 4.51 6.07
CA ALA A 121 7.06 4.45 6.28
C ALA A 121 7.59 3.00 6.21
N PRO A 122 8.71 2.74 5.53
CA PRO A 122 9.28 1.39 5.43
C PRO A 122 9.53 0.72 6.77
N ALA A 123 9.94 1.51 7.76
CA ALA A 123 10.21 1.05 9.12
C ALA A 123 8.96 0.92 10.01
N ALA A 124 7.76 1.19 9.48
CA ALA A 124 6.52 1.06 10.24
C ALA A 124 6.30 -0.39 10.69
N PRO A 125 5.79 -0.60 11.92
CA PRO A 125 5.37 -1.92 12.37
C PRO A 125 4.35 -2.52 11.40
N ALA A 126 4.50 -3.80 11.08
CA ALA A 126 3.63 -4.49 10.11
C ALA A 126 2.14 -4.37 10.46
N VAL A 127 1.80 -4.42 11.75
CA VAL A 127 0.41 -4.28 12.22
C VAL A 127 -0.17 -2.91 11.85
N ILE A 128 0.60 -1.83 12.01
CA ILE A 128 0.18 -0.47 11.66
C ILE A 128 0.09 -0.34 10.14
N ALA A 129 1.09 -0.83 9.41
CA ALA A 129 1.11 -0.77 7.96
C ALA A 129 -0.10 -1.49 7.34
N HIS A 130 -0.43 -2.68 7.80
CA HIS A 130 -1.60 -3.43 7.33
C HIS A 130 -2.91 -2.72 7.65
N LYS A 131 -3.06 -2.14 8.85
CA LYS A 131 -4.25 -1.34 9.19
C LYS A 131 -4.40 -0.14 8.25
N MET A 132 -3.31 0.52 7.88
CA MET A 132 -3.35 1.64 6.93
C MET A 132 -3.76 1.18 5.52
N LEU A 133 -3.23 0.05 5.06
CA LEU A 133 -3.62 -0.54 3.78
C LEU A 133 -5.11 -0.93 3.77
N ASP A 134 -5.58 -1.57 4.84
CA ASP A 134 -6.99 -1.98 4.99
C ASP A 134 -7.92 -0.77 5.00
N LEU A 135 -7.54 0.30 5.67
CA LEU A 135 -8.34 1.51 5.74
C LEU A 135 -8.60 2.09 4.35
N VAL A 136 -7.59 2.12 3.50
CA VAL A 136 -7.73 2.62 2.12
C VAL A 136 -8.54 1.66 1.26
N GLU A 137 -8.28 0.35 1.36
CA GLU A 137 -8.96 -0.65 0.54
C GLU A 137 -10.44 -0.82 0.89
N CYS A 138 -10.76 -0.79 2.19
CA CYS A 138 -12.11 -1.06 2.68
C CYS A 138 -13.00 0.19 2.76
N SER A 139 -12.44 1.38 2.56
CA SER A 139 -13.23 2.61 2.56
C SER A 139 -14.21 2.64 1.40
N ALA A 140 -15.47 2.94 1.69
CA ALA A 140 -16.50 3.16 0.69
C ALA A 140 -16.41 4.55 0.04
N GLU A 141 -15.71 5.48 0.68
CA GLU A 141 -15.53 6.86 0.22
C GLU A 141 -14.06 7.18 -0.01
N PRO A 142 -13.74 8.13 -0.90
CA PRO A 142 -12.38 8.59 -1.11
C PRO A 142 -11.75 9.09 0.19
N VAL A 143 -10.53 8.66 0.49
CA VAL A 143 -9.83 9.01 1.73
C VAL A 143 -8.79 10.08 1.45
N ALA A 144 -8.83 11.17 2.22
CA ALA A 144 -7.84 12.23 2.11
C ALA A 144 -6.51 11.83 2.78
N ALA A 145 -5.40 12.29 2.21
CA ALA A 145 -4.07 12.05 2.78
C ALA A 145 -3.95 12.57 4.22
N ALA A 146 -4.56 13.71 4.54
CA ALA A 146 -4.58 14.26 5.89
C ALA A 146 -5.25 13.32 6.91
N THR A 147 -6.35 12.67 6.53
CA THR A 147 -7.05 11.70 7.37
C THR A 147 -6.16 10.47 7.63
N LEU A 148 -5.44 10.01 6.61
CA LEU A 148 -4.50 8.89 6.76
C LEU A 148 -3.32 9.25 7.67
N LEU A 149 -2.79 10.45 7.57
CA LEU A 149 -1.74 10.94 8.47
C LEU A 149 -2.18 10.97 9.92
N GLN A 150 -3.36 11.50 10.18
CA GLN A 150 -3.94 11.52 11.51
C GLN A 150 -4.09 10.10 12.06
N ARG A 151 -4.65 9.20 11.26
CA ARG A 151 -4.85 7.81 11.66
C ARG A 151 -3.54 7.07 11.91
N TYR A 152 -2.54 7.32 11.09
CA TYR A 152 -1.20 6.77 11.30
C TYR A 152 -0.57 7.24 12.61
N ALA A 153 -0.71 8.52 12.94
CA ALA A 153 -0.22 9.08 14.20
C ALA A 153 -0.93 8.46 15.43
N GLU A 154 -2.25 8.30 15.36
CA GLU A 154 -3.05 7.65 16.42
C GLU A 154 -2.58 6.20 16.65
N LEU A 155 -2.48 5.40 15.59
CA LEU A 155 -2.04 4.01 15.67
C LEU A 155 -0.61 3.89 16.21
N SER A 156 0.26 4.81 15.83
CA SER A 156 1.65 4.83 16.31
C SER A 156 1.72 5.17 17.80
N ALA A 157 0.89 6.10 18.27
CA ALA A 157 0.79 6.47 19.69
C ALA A 157 0.22 5.30 20.52
N GLU A 158 -0.80 4.62 20.03
CA GLU A 158 -1.38 3.43 20.68
C GLU A 158 -0.33 2.31 20.82
N ALA A 159 0.43 2.04 19.78
CA ALA A 159 1.49 1.03 19.80
C ALA A 159 2.59 1.35 20.82
N MET A 160 3.00 2.62 20.90
CA MET A 160 3.98 3.07 21.88
C MET A 160 3.45 2.99 23.34
N ALA A 161 2.17 3.24 23.53
CA ALA A 161 1.55 3.13 24.86
C ALA A 161 1.51 1.67 25.35
N LEU A 162 1.20 0.73 24.46
CA LEU A 162 1.18 -0.70 24.76
C LEU A 162 2.58 -1.24 25.13
N GLN A 163 3.61 -0.83 24.40
CA GLN A 163 4.99 -1.21 24.70
C GLN A 163 5.48 -0.74 26.06
N ARG A 164 5.05 0.44 26.52
CA ARG A 164 5.39 0.95 27.84
C ARG A 164 4.70 0.21 28.99
N CYS A 165 3.56 -0.42 28.72
CA CYS A 165 2.84 -1.22 29.73
C CYS A 165 3.47 -2.61 29.91
N ASP A 166 4.11 -3.14 28.88
CA ASP A 166 4.73 -4.47 28.89
C ASP A 166 6.13 -4.47 29.54
N ASP A 167 6.75 -3.29 29.67
CA ASP A 167 8.11 -3.08 30.22
C ASP A 167 8.10 -2.76 31.75
N ARG A 168 6.94 -2.94 32.44
CA ARG A 168 6.76 -2.78 33.89
C ARG A 168 6.44 -4.11 34.57
#